data_0537e5d6d9adb3d3801ed665fd44fcf1
#
_entry.id   0537e5d6d9adb3d3801ed665fd44fcf1
#
_cell.length_a   1.000
_cell.length_b   1.000
_cell.length_c   1.000
_cell.angle_alpha   90.00
_cell.angle_beta   90.00
_cell.angle_gamma   90.00
#
_symmetry.space_group_name_H-M   'P 1'
#
loop_
_entity.id
_entity.type
_entity.pdbx_description
1 polymer ?
#
loop_
_entity_poly.entity_id
_entity_poly.type
_entity_poly.pdbx_seq_one_letter_code
_entity_poly.pdbx_strand_id
1 'polypeptide(L)'
;QPWMVWIWHLLLSVSLFMAWLKIASLGITHKVYQFLAVASIFILGFLSSVGSNELYYNMLIPSLAAKSMASWALYFWLKEKYTPWIVFLVIAGYLQPLVGLQLFIITVISSVVQLVIQKKSKSIPWRSIIVYLLYTVPWLFLLAINNGGSEYPADFMDIMEFRLSHHFFPEAFGWFHILIFCVLAVFTLRFYKMRLKWFILTILLGCIAYTIGVELYRQPLALYTQWWKSTIWLEAFAFIAIGVTLEKGSPSPKMFTKYTMVVPLVILLLVSVYRLSGWFGDKPEYMLPWSTTQSDEVDISLQADSLTPAKAVFIVPIDFTSFRWYSKRSLYVDYKALFHQEQFLKEWYQRIENIYAY
;
A
#
# COMPACT_ATOMS: atom_id res chain seq x y z
N GLN A 1 -16.95 13.67 -12.55
CA GLN A 1 -16.62 15.09 -12.30
C GLN A 1 -15.28 15.14 -11.56
N PRO A 2 -14.23 15.77 -12.14
CA PRO A 2 -12.87 15.74 -11.55
C PRO A 2 -12.80 16.26 -10.11
N TRP A 3 -13.58 17.29 -9.78
CA TRP A 3 -13.62 17.89 -8.44
C TRP A 3 -14.05 16.93 -7.33
N MET A 4 -14.96 16.00 -7.60
CA MET A 4 -15.38 15.00 -6.61
C MET A 4 -14.22 14.07 -6.26
N VAL A 5 -13.42 13.66 -7.25
CA VAL A 5 -12.23 12.84 -7.04
C VAL A 5 -11.25 13.55 -6.11
N TRP A 6 -11.01 14.84 -6.34
CA TRP A 6 -10.13 15.66 -5.51
C TRP A 6 -10.64 15.83 -4.08
N ILE A 7 -11.94 16.09 -3.90
CA ILE A 7 -12.54 16.22 -2.58
C ILE A 7 -12.38 14.91 -1.79
N TRP A 8 -12.72 13.77 -2.40
CA TRP A 8 -12.57 12.48 -1.74
C TRP A 8 -11.11 12.15 -1.45
N HIS A 9 -10.21 12.42 -2.38
CA HIS A 9 -8.78 12.22 -2.16
C HIS A 9 -8.27 13.06 -0.97
N LEU A 10 -8.64 14.33 -0.91
CA LEU A 10 -8.28 15.23 0.20
C LEU A 10 -8.85 14.73 1.53
N LEU A 11 -10.14 14.39 1.58
CA LEU A 11 -10.78 13.90 2.81
C LEU A 11 -10.11 12.62 3.33
N LEU A 12 -9.81 11.66 2.45
CA LEU A 12 -9.16 10.41 2.82
C LEU A 12 -7.71 10.63 3.24
N SER A 13 -6.99 11.53 2.58
CA SER A 13 -5.61 11.89 2.93
C SER A 13 -5.54 12.56 4.31
N VAL A 14 -6.44 13.50 4.57
CA VAL A 14 -6.56 14.16 5.89
C VAL A 14 -6.94 13.12 6.95
N SER A 15 -7.91 12.25 6.66
CA SER A 15 -8.32 11.18 7.59
C SER A 15 -7.16 10.23 7.92
N LEU A 16 -6.40 9.81 6.91
CA LEU A 16 -5.20 8.98 7.08
C LEU A 16 -4.15 9.69 7.94
N PHE A 17 -3.85 10.94 7.62
CA PHE A 17 -2.91 11.77 8.38
C PHE A 17 -3.31 11.93 9.85
N MET A 18 -4.58 12.22 10.10
CA MET A 18 -5.13 12.35 11.46
C MET A 18 -5.08 11.03 12.25
N ALA A 19 -5.34 9.90 11.63
CA ALA A 19 -5.21 8.59 12.26
C ALA A 19 -3.77 8.37 12.73
N TRP A 20 -2.77 8.66 11.89
CA TRP A 20 -1.37 8.54 12.26
C TRP A 20 -0.90 9.56 13.29
N LEU A 21 -1.43 10.79 13.28
CA LEU A 21 -1.19 11.74 14.38
C LEU A 21 -1.72 11.19 15.72
N LYS A 22 -2.90 10.57 15.72
CA LYS A 22 -3.45 9.91 16.91
C LYS A 22 -2.58 8.73 17.36
N ILE A 23 -2.07 7.92 16.44
CA ILE A 23 -1.15 6.83 16.76
C ILE A 23 0.18 7.39 17.31
N ALA A 24 0.76 8.40 16.67
CA ALA A 24 1.98 9.05 17.12
C ALA A 24 1.83 9.64 18.54
N SER A 25 0.67 10.22 18.85
CA SER A 25 0.38 10.80 20.17
C SER A 25 0.34 9.78 21.32
N LEU A 26 0.33 8.47 21.02
CA LEU A 26 0.44 7.43 22.04
C LEU A 26 1.85 7.26 22.60
N GLY A 27 2.87 7.70 21.83
CA GLY A 27 4.28 7.58 22.24
C GLY A 27 5.06 8.88 22.25
N ILE A 28 4.59 9.91 21.56
CA ILE A 28 5.21 11.22 21.42
C ILE A 28 4.33 12.25 22.14
N THR A 29 4.90 13.03 23.06
CA THR A 29 4.14 14.03 23.83
C THR A 29 4.09 15.38 23.12
N HIS A 30 5.18 15.78 22.51
CA HIS A 30 5.31 17.09 21.89
C HIS A 30 4.74 17.08 20.46
N LYS A 31 3.77 17.96 20.17
CA LYS A 31 3.03 17.99 18.90
C LYS A 31 3.88 18.12 17.66
N VAL A 32 5.01 18.80 17.77
CA VAL A 32 5.91 19.01 16.64
C VAL A 32 6.58 17.71 16.21
N TYR A 33 7.05 16.89 17.15
CA TYR A 33 7.60 15.57 16.83
C TYR A 33 6.53 14.62 16.31
N GLN A 34 5.28 14.73 16.82
CA GLN A 34 4.16 14.00 16.24
C GLN A 34 3.99 14.38 14.77
N PHE A 35 3.96 15.67 14.47
CA PHE A 35 3.80 16.16 13.11
C PHE A 35 4.97 15.73 12.21
N LEU A 36 6.22 15.91 12.67
CA LEU A 36 7.41 15.52 11.89
C LEU A 36 7.43 14.01 11.60
N ALA A 37 7.16 13.17 12.60
CA ALA A 37 7.10 11.72 12.41
C ALA A 37 6.05 11.33 11.37
N VAL A 38 4.85 11.91 11.45
CA VAL A 38 3.77 11.61 10.50
C VAL A 38 4.05 12.20 9.12
N ALA A 39 4.53 13.43 9.03
CA ALA A 39 4.92 14.02 7.74
C ALA A 39 6.02 13.19 7.06
N SER A 40 6.96 12.64 7.84
CA SER A 40 8.00 11.74 7.30
C SER A 40 7.40 10.47 6.70
N ILE A 41 6.36 9.88 7.29
CA ILE A 41 5.66 8.73 6.71
C ILE A 41 5.13 9.06 5.31
N PHE A 42 4.53 10.24 5.14
CA PHE A 42 3.91 10.65 3.87
C PHE A 42 4.93 11.09 2.82
N ILE A 43 6.04 11.69 3.25
CA ILE A 43 7.02 12.29 2.33
C ILE A 43 8.16 11.32 2.02
N LEU A 44 8.62 10.54 3.00
CA LEU A 44 9.79 9.67 2.89
C LEU A 44 9.43 8.17 2.74
N GLY A 45 8.17 7.79 2.92
CA GLY A 45 7.75 6.39 2.89
C GLY A 45 8.12 5.67 1.59
N PHE A 46 8.19 6.39 0.46
CA PHE A 46 8.61 5.82 -0.82
C PHE A 46 10.05 5.27 -0.81
N LEU A 47 10.95 5.81 0.03
CA LEU A 47 12.35 5.36 0.12
C LEU A 47 12.48 3.96 0.71
N SER A 48 11.56 3.57 1.59
CA SER A 48 11.50 2.25 2.21
C SER A 48 10.46 1.33 1.59
N SER A 49 9.75 1.81 0.58
CA SER A 49 8.68 1.07 -0.09
C SER A 49 9.23 -0.18 -0.77
N VAL A 50 8.77 -1.34 -0.36
CA VAL A 50 9.12 -2.63 -0.93
C VAL A 50 7.95 -3.13 -1.78
N GLY A 51 8.24 -3.57 -3.00
CA GLY A 51 7.22 -4.02 -3.94
C GLY A 51 6.25 -2.91 -4.37
N SER A 52 6.72 -1.65 -4.42
CA SER A 52 5.93 -0.47 -4.80
C SER A 52 4.68 -0.26 -3.92
N ASN A 53 4.79 -0.60 -2.63
CA ASN A 53 3.71 -0.44 -1.66
C ASN A 53 3.99 0.72 -0.73
N GLU A 54 3.21 1.78 -0.85
CA GLU A 54 3.28 2.96 0.01
C GLU A 54 2.04 3.06 0.91
N LEU A 55 2.19 3.64 2.09
CA LEU A 55 1.04 3.91 2.95
C LEU A 55 0.13 4.97 2.32
N TYR A 56 0.73 5.99 1.74
CA TYR A 56 0.03 7.09 1.10
C TYR A 56 0.24 7.07 -0.42
N TYR A 57 -0.84 7.29 -1.16
CA TYR A 57 -0.81 7.49 -2.61
C TYR A 57 -1.36 8.87 -2.97
N ASN A 58 -0.73 9.50 -3.96
CA ASN A 58 -1.14 10.80 -4.49
C ASN A 58 -2.35 10.73 -5.46
N MET A 59 -3.04 9.60 -5.49
CA MET A 59 -4.20 9.37 -6.32
C MET A 59 -5.35 8.73 -5.54
N LEU A 60 -6.57 9.00 -5.96
CA LEU A 60 -7.77 8.36 -5.40
C LEU A 60 -7.91 6.93 -5.93
N ILE A 61 -7.51 5.99 -5.11
CA ILE A 61 -7.67 4.55 -5.37
C ILE A 61 -8.31 3.86 -4.16
N PRO A 62 -8.97 2.72 -4.34
CA PRO A 62 -9.58 1.97 -3.23
C PRO A 62 -8.58 1.67 -2.10
N SER A 63 -7.31 1.47 -2.44
CA SER A 63 -6.25 1.22 -1.47
C SER A 63 -6.03 2.39 -0.51
N LEU A 64 -6.09 3.64 -0.96
CA LEU A 64 -5.97 4.82 -0.10
C LEU A 64 -7.12 4.86 0.92
N ALA A 65 -8.35 4.64 0.45
CA ALA A 65 -9.53 4.60 1.31
C ALA A 65 -9.43 3.47 2.35
N ALA A 66 -9.04 2.27 1.91
CA ALA A 66 -8.85 1.13 2.80
C ALA A 66 -7.75 1.39 3.85
N LYS A 67 -6.62 1.95 3.47
CA LYS A 67 -5.51 2.29 4.38
C LYS A 67 -5.89 3.37 5.38
N SER A 68 -6.72 4.35 4.98
CA SER A 68 -7.27 5.34 5.90
C SER A 68 -8.12 4.67 6.98
N MET A 69 -9.05 3.79 6.60
CA MET A 69 -9.89 3.05 7.56
C MET A 69 -9.06 2.09 8.41
N ALA A 70 -8.14 1.36 7.81
CA ALA A 70 -7.24 0.44 8.51
C ALA A 70 -6.35 1.14 9.53
N SER A 71 -5.92 2.39 9.27
CA SER A 71 -5.15 3.20 10.23
C SER A 71 -5.98 3.57 11.46
N TRP A 72 -7.26 3.92 11.28
CA TRP A 72 -8.17 4.10 12.42
C TRP A 72 -8.40 2.79 13.17
N ALA A 73 -8.57 1.69 12.47
CA ALA A 73 -8.65 0.37 13.12
C ALA A 73 -7.40 0.12 13.98
N LEU A 74 -6.21 0.35 13.43
CA LEU A 74 -4.96 0.18 14.15
C LEU A 74 -4.86 1.08 15.40
N TYR A 75 -5.28 2.34 15.31
CA TYR A 75 -5.37 3.23 16.46
C TYR A 75 -6.28 2.66 17.55
N PHE A 76 -7.48 2.19 17.19
CA PHE A 76 -8.41 1.64 18.16
C PHE A 76 -7.93 0.31 18.75
N TRP A 77 -7.24 -0.52 17.96
CA TRP A 77 -6.59 -1.73 18.45
C TRP A 77 -5.50 -1.43 19.50
N LEU A 78 -4.68 -0.40 19.26
CA LEU A 78 -3.68 0.07 20.22
C LEU A 78 -4.30 0.60 21.51
N LYS A 79 -5.48 1.20 21.42
CA LYS A 79 -6.28 1.69 22.56
C LYS A 79 -7.14 0.62 23.21
N GLU A 80 -7.08 -0.64 22.75
CA GLU A 80 -7.90 -1.77 23.21
C GLU A 80 -9.41 -1.53 23.10
N LYS A 81 -9.81 -0.67 22.13
CA LYS A 81 -11.21 -0.40 21.79
C LYS A 81 -11.65 -1.30 20.64
N TYR A 82 -12.09 -2.51 20.97
CA TYR A 82 -12.28 -3.56 19.98
C TYR A 82 -13.50 -3.39 19.07
N THR A 83 -14.58 -2.74 19.52
CA THR A 83 -15.74 -2.47 18.67
C THR A 83 -15.40 -1.55 17.50
N PRO A 84 -14.87 -0.33 17.71
CA PRO A 84 -14.47 0.50 16.58
C PRO A 84 -13.32 -0.12 15.78
N TRP A 85 -12.40 -0.87 16.40
CA TRP A 85 -11.37 -1.61 15.67
C TRP A 85 -11.98 -2.48 14.57
N ILE A 86 -12.99 -3.32 14.91
CA ILE A 86 -13.62 -4.22 13.95
C ILE A 86 -14.43 -3.48 12.89
N VAL A 87 -15.18 -2.45 13.28
CA VAL A 87 -15.97 -1.66 12.32
C VAL A 87 -15.06 -1.09 11.22
N PHE A 88 -13.96 -0.45 11.62
CA PHE A 88 -13.03 0.12 10.67
C PHE A 88 -12.29 -0.95 9.83
N LEU A 89 -11.99 -2.12 10.40
CA LEU A 89 -11.39 -3.24 9.66
C LEU A 89 -12.34 -3.84 8.63
N VAL A 90 -13.61 -4.00 8.97
CA VAL A 90 -14.63 -4.48 8.04
C VAL A 90 -14.74 -3.51 6.87
N ILE A 91 -14.85 -2.21 7.14
CA ILE A 91 -14.90 -1.19 6.08
C ILE A 91 -13.63 -1.25 5.22
N ALA A 92 -12.45 -1.35 5.82
CA ALA A 92 -11.19 -1.47 5.08
C ALA A 92 -11.16 -2.71 4.19
N GLY A 93 -11.67 -3.86 4.68
CA GLY A 93 -11.75 -5.11 3.93
C GLY A 93 -12.69 -5.02 2.73
N TYR A 94 -13.83 -4.34 2.85
CA TYR A 94 -14.75 -4.12 1.73
C TYR A 94 -14.18 -3.15 0.69
N LEU A 95 -13.40 -2.15 1.11
CA LEU A 95 -12.72 -1.22 0.19
C LEU A 95 -11.53 -1.86 -0.53
N GLN A 96 -10.72 -2.62 0.21
CA GLN A 96 -9.63 -3.43 -0.34
C GLN A 96 -9.35 -4.63 0.57
N PRO A 97 -9.69 -5.83 0.11
CA PRO A 97 -9.61 -7.07 0.87
C PRO A 97 -8.29 -7.34 1.55
N LEU A 98 -7.20 -7.19 0.80
CA LEU A 98 -5.86 -7.49 1.30
C LEU A 98 -5.46 -6.59 2.47
N VAL A 99 -5.78 -5.28 2.41
CA VAL A 99 -5.46 -4.34 3.49
C VAL A 99 -6.20 -4.71 4.78
N GLY A 100 -7.51 -4.97 4.67
CA GLY A 100 -8.32 -5.34 5.84
C GLY A 100 -7.95 -6.70 6.41
N LEU A 101 -7.81 -7.73 5.56
CA LEU A 101 -7.50 -9.09 5.97
C LEU A 101 -6.10 -9.23 6.57
N GLN A 102 -5.08 -8.67 5.91
CA GLN A 102 -3.71 -8.71 6.43
C GLN A 102 -3.62 -8.03 7.80
N LEU A 103 -4.19 -6.82 7.95
CA LEU A 103 -4.16 -6.12 9.23
C LEU A 103 -4.95 -6.88 10.31
N PHE A 104 -6.08 -7.51 9.96
CA PHE A 104 -6.82 -8.37 10.87
C PHE A 104 -5.94 -9.54 11.37
N ILE A 105 -5.35 -10.29 10.45
CA ILE A 105 -4.48 -11.44 10.79
C ILE A 105 -3.32 -10.98 11.69
N ILE A 106 -2.63 -9.91 11.32
CA ILE A 106 -1.49 -9.39 12.07
C ILE A 106 -1.89 -8.96 13.48
N THR A 107 -3.01 -8.24 13.63
CA THR A 107 -3.48 -7.76 14.93
C THR A 107 -3.99 -8.89 15.81
N VAL A 108 -4.66 -9.90 15.24
CA VAL A 108 -5.12 -11.10 15.96
C VAL A 108 -3.94 -11.92 16.44
N ILE A 109 -3.00 -12.29 15.56
CA ILE A 109 -1.81 -13.06 15.93
C ILE A 109 -1.02 -12.34 17.04
N SER A 110 -0.79 -11.04 16.87
CA SER A 110 -0.08 -10.23 17.87
C SER A 110 -0.79 -10.23 19.22
N SER A 111 -2.11 -10.17 19.23
CA SER A 111 -2.91 -10.22 20.46
C SER A 111 -2.86 -11.59 21.10
N VAL A 112 -2.97 -12.67 20.34
CA VAL A 112 -2.89 -14.06 20.82
C VAL A 112 -1.52 -14.35 21.43
N VAL A 113 -0.44 -14.03 20.71
CA VAL A 113 0.93 -14.25 21.19
C VAL A 113 1.20 -13.48 22.49
N GLN A 114 0.74 -12.23 22.57
CA GLN A 114 0.86 -11.45 23.79
C GLN A 114 0.16 -12.11 24.98
N LEU A 115 -1.05 -12.64 24.77
CA LEU A 115 -1.81 -13.31 25.83
C LEU A 115 -1.13 -14.59 26.33
N VAL A 116 -0.65 -15.40 25.40
CA VAL A 116 0.06 -16.66 25.75
C VAL A 116 1.30 -16.37 26.57
N ILE A 117 2.10 -15.37 26.16
CA ILE A 117 3.37 -15.06 26.84
C ILE A 117 3.13 -14.37 28.18
N GLN A 118 2.15 -13.48 28.29
CA GLN A 118 1.91 -12.71 29.50
C GLN A 118 1.04 -13.42 30.53
N LYS A 119 0.47 -14.59 30.18
CA LYS A 119 -0.52 -15.32 31.02
C LYS A 119 -1.66 -14.43 31.52
N LYS A 120 -1.92 -13.30 30.87
CA LYS A 120 -3.00 -12.37 31.21
C LYS A 120 -4.24 -12.79 30.45
N SER A 121 -5.15 -13.46 31.14
CA SER A 121 -6.44 -13.95 30.63
C SER A 121 -7.42 -12.84 30.15
N LYS A 122 -7.08 -11.57 30.21
CA LYS A 122 -7.94 -10.49 29.74
C LYS A 122 -7.87 -10.39 28.23
N SER A 123 -8.67 -11.23 27.69
CA SER A 123 -9.53 -11.13 26.51
C SER A 123 -8.86 -10.86 25.18
N ILE A 124 -8.56 -11.95 24.50
CA ILE A 124 -8.74 -11.94 23.04
C ILE A 124 -10.17 -11.43 22.82
N PRO A 125 -10.38 -10.44 21.97
CA PRO A 125 -11.71 -9.93 21.70
C PRO A 125 -12.49 -10.90 20.81
N TRP A 126 -12.78 -12.12 21.32
CA TRP A 126 -13.44 -13.18 20.55
C TRP A 126 -14.71 -12.71 19.89
N ARG A 127 -15.51 -11.91 20.59
CA ARG A 127 -16.73 -11.32 20.01
C ARG A 127 -16.42 -10.50 18.76
N SER A 128 -15.38 -9.66 18.83
CA SER A 128 -14.98 -8.83 17.68
C SER A 128 -14.41 -9.67 16.53
N ILE A 129 -13.65 -10.72 16.84
CA ILE A 129 -13.14 -11.67 15.84
C ILE A 129 -14.29 -12.36 15.14
N ILE A 130 -15.27 -12.89 15.89
CA ILE A 130 -16.45 -13.54 15.32
C ILE A 130 -17.24 -12.56 14.44
N VAL A 131 -17.45 -11.33 14.89
CA VAL A 131 -18.12 -10.29 14.10
C VAL A 131 -17.36 -10.03 12.79
N TYR A 132 -16.04 -9.89 12.84
CA TYR A 132 -15.25 -9.71 11.61
C TYR A 132 -15.46 -10.88 10.64
N LEU A 133 -15.35 -12.10 11.13
CA LEU A 133 -15.53 -13.32 10.31
C LEU A 133 -16.94 -13.41 9.72
N LEU A 134 -17.98 -13.08 10.50
CA LEU A 134 -19.36 -13.06 10.00
C LEU A 134 -19.56 -12.09 8.83
N TYR A 135 -18.90 -10.94 8.85
CA TYR A 135 -19.01 -9.96 7.78
C TYR A 135 -18.08 -10.25 6.59
N THR A 136 -16.95 -10.91 6.81
CA THR A 136 -15.96 -11.12 5.75
C THR A 136 -16.02 -12.50 5.10
N VAL A 137 -16.36 -13.55 5.85
CA VAL A 137 -16.43 -14.93 5.33
C VAL A 137 -17.43 -15.10 4.17
N PRO A 138 -18.68 -14.56 4.22
CA PRO A 138 -19.61 -14.69 3.11
C PRO A 138 -19.04 -14.11 1.81
N TRP A 139 -18.37 -12.97 1.91
CA TRP A 139 -17.77 -12.33 0.77
C TRP A 139 -16.51 -13.07 0.26
N LEU A 140 -15.65 -13.55 1.15
CA LEU A 140 -14.50 -14.40 0.79
C LEU A 140 -14.95 -15.70 0.15
N PHE A 141 -16.04 -16.26 0.63
CA PHE A 141 -16.65 -17.47 0.05
C PHE A 141 -17.17 -17.23 -1.37
N LEU A 142 -17.85 -16.11 -1.61
CA LEU A 142 -18.28 -15.71 -2.95
C LEU A 142 -17.09 -15.51 -3.90
N LEU A 143 -16.02 -14.87 -3.42
CA LEU A 143 -14.79 -14.76 -4.21
C LEU A 143 -14.16 -16.12 -4.51
N ALA A 144 -14.11 -17.02 -3.54
CA ALA A 144 -13.56 -18.35 -3.72
C ALA A 144 -14.36 -19.17 -4.73
N ILE A 145 -15.71 -19.10 -4.69
CA ILE A 145 -16.56 -19.79 -5.66
C ILE A 145 -16.39 -19.22 -7.06
N ASN A 146 -16.35 -17.90 -7.19
CA ASN A 146 -16.23 -17.25 -8.49
C ASN A 146 -14.83 -17.42 -9.12
N ASN A 147 -13.80 -17.61 -8.30
CA ASN A 147 -12.44 -17.86 -8.75
C ASN A 147 -12.02 -19.34 -8.60
N GLY A 148 -12.84 -20.14 -7.93
CA GLY A 148 -12.50 -21.50 -7.53
C GLY A 148 -12.99 -22.52 -8.56
N GLY A 149 -12.07 -23.23 -9.13
CA GLY A 149 -12.33 -24.39 -9.99
C GLY A 149 -11.45 -24.46 -11.23
N SER A 150 -10.80 -23.38 -11.58
CA SER A 150 -9.77 -23.40 -12.61
C SER A 150 -8.42 -23.77 -11.97
N GLU A 151 -7.80 -24.81 -12.48
CA GLU A 151 -6.38 -25.05 -12.21
C GLU A 151 -5.60 -23.87 -12.78
N TYR A 152 -4.64 -23.33 -12.01
CA TYR A 152 -3.77 -22.28 -12.54
C TYR A 152 -3.04 -22.81 -13.79
N PRO A 153 -2.93 -22.01 -14.88
CA PRO A 153 -2.11 -22.40 -16.02
C PRO A 153 -0.71 -22.79 -15.54
N ALA A 154 -0.09 -23.75 -16.20
CA ALA A 154 1.25 -24.17 -15.84
C ALA A 154 2.25 -23.00 -15.87
N ASP A 155 2.01 -22.04 -16.75
CA ASP A 155 2.79 -20.82 -16.98
C ASP A 155 2.30 -19.61 -16.15
N PHE A 156 1.34 -19.79 -15.23
CA PHE A 156 0.77 -18.68 -14.45
C PHE A 156 1.82 -17.84 -13.73
N MET A 157 2.75 -18.49 -13.04
CA MET A 157 3.79 -17.78 -12.29
C MET A 157 4.72 -17.00 -13.21
N ASP A 158 5.05 -17.54 -14.38
CA ASP A 158 5.93 -16.90 -15.36
C ASP A 158 5.25 -15.68 -16.00
N ILE A 159 3.94 -15.77 -16.29
CA ILE A 159 3.15 -14.64 -16.78
C ILE A 159 3.08 -13.54 -15.73
N MET A 160 2.86 -13.90 -14.45
CA MET A 160 2.80 -12.93 -13.36
C MET A 160 4.16 -12.27 -13.10
N GLU A 161 5.25 -13.01 -13.23
CA GLU A 161 6.61 -12.49 -13.11
C GLU A 161 6.94 -11.55 -14.26
N PHE A 162 6.64 -11.92 -15.50
CA PHE A 162 6.79 -11.06 -16.67
C PHE A 162 6.05 -9.73 -16.50
N ARG A 163 4.80 -9.78 -16.02
CA ARG A 163 3.94 -8.60 -16.00
C ARG A 163 4.06 -7.73 -14.75
N LEU A 164 4.28 -8.32 -13.60
CA LEU A 164 4.15 -7.68 -12.29
C LEU A 164 5.28 -8.07 -11.32
N SER A 165 6.46 -8.38 -11.83
CA SER A 165 7.61 -8.81 -11.02
C SER A 165 7.85 -7.87 -9.83
N HIS A 166 7.89 -6.56 -10.09
CA HIS A 166 8.16 -5.53 -9.09
C HIS A 166 7.09 -5.40 -7.98
N HIS A 167 5.92 -6.02 -8.14
CA HIS A 167 4.86 -6.03 -7.13
C HIS A 167 4.78 -7.33 -6.34
N PHE A 168 5.17 -8.45 -6.95
CA PHE A 168 4.90 -9.77 -6.41
C PHE A 168 6.15 -10.58 -6.09
N PHE A 169 7.24 -10.38 -6.82
CA PHE A 169 8.44 -11.20 -6.71
C PHE A 169 9.52 -10.47 -5.91
N PRO A 170 9.86 -10.93 -4.70
CA PRO A 170 10.88 -10.31 -3.87
C PRO A 170 12.24 -10.14 -4.54
N GLU A 171 12.63 -11.05 -5.45
CA GLU A 171 13.85 -10.93 -6.23
C GLU A 171 13.89 -9.67 -7.11
N ALA A 172 12.74 -9.26 -7.62
CA ALA A 172 12.60 -8.03 -8.43
C ALA A 172 12.49 -6.75 -7.60
N PHE A 173 12.43 -6.84 -6.27
CA PHE A 173 12.44 -5.66 -5.40
C PHE A 173 13.83 -5.04 -5.40
N GLY A 174 13.94 -3.73 -5.57
CA GLY A 174 15.23 -3.07 -5.58
C GLY A 174 16.02 -3.28 -4.28
N TRP A 175 17.28 -3.76 -4.37
CA TRP A 175 18.13 -4.08 -3.22
C TRP A 175 18.27 -2.91 -2.23
N PHE A 176 18.26 -1.68 -2.72
CA PHE A 176 18.35 -0.46 -1.89
C PHE A 176 17.12 -0.32 -0.99
N HIS A 177 15.92 -0.55 -1.51
CA HIS A 177 14.68 -0.51 -0.74
C HIS A 177 14.64 -1.63 0.31
N ILE A 178 15.07 -2.82 -0.05
CA ILE A 178 15.19 -3.96 0.89
C ILE A 178 16.17 -3.63 2.01
N LEU A 179 17.32 -3.03 1.70
CA LEU A 179 18.30 -2.64 2.70
C LEU A 179 17.72 -1.63 3.69
N ILE A 180 17.10 -0.56 3.20
CA ILE A 180 16.45 0.44 4.07
C ILE A 180 15.36 -0.23 4.92
N PHE A 181 14.52 -1.05 4.31
CA PHE A 181 13.50 -1.81 5.01
C PHE A 181 14.10 -2.68 6.14
N CYS A 182 15.16 -3.43 5.88
CA CYS A 182 15.83 -4.23 6.89
C CYS A 182 16.38 -3.40 8.06
N VAL A 183 16.98 -2.25 7.76
CA VAL A 183 17.46 -1.31 8.81
C VAL A 183 16.29 -0.82 9.66
N LEU A 184 15.19 -0.40 9.04
CA LEU A 184 13.99 0.03 9.75
C LEU A 184 13.35 -1.11 10.56
N ALA A 185 13.36 -2.33 10.03
CA ALA A 185 12.84 -3.51 10.72
C ALA A 185 13.64 -3.85 11.99
N VAL A 186 14.97 -3.86 11.89
CA VAL A 186 15.84 -4.08 13.04
C VAL A 186 15.66 -2.98 14.08
N PHE A 187 15.59 -1.73 13.65
CA PHE A 187 15.36 -0.59 14.53
C PHE A 187 14.02 -0.71 15.28
N THR A 188 12.94 -0.98 14.57
CA THR A 188 11.61 -1.12 15.19
C THR A 188 11.51 -2.31 16.14
N LEU A 189 12.13 -3.44 15.81
CA LEU A 189 12.18 -4.61 16.69
C LEU A 189 12.93 -4.34 18.01
N ARG A 190 13.98 -3.52 17.96
CA ARG A 190 14.72 -3.11 19.17
C ARG A 190 13.98 -2.05 19.97
N PHE A 191 13.26 -1.16 19.28
CA PHE A 191 12.55 -0.05 19.89
C PHE A 191 11.26 -0.48 20.61
N TYR A 192 10.43 -1.24 19.92
CA TYR A 192 9.12 -1.63 20.45
C TYR A 192 9.20 -2.88 21.33
N LYS A 193 8.34 -2.89 22.34
CA LYS A 193 8.19 -4.02 23.27
C LYS A 193 6.75 -4.55 23.16
N MET A 194 6.52 -5.72 23.78
CA MET A 194 5.19 -6.27 23.97
C MET A 194 4.40 -6.43 22.66
N ARG A 195 3.19 -5.93 22.62
CA ARG A 195 2.22 -6.11 21.53
C ARG A 195 2.73 -5.63 20.16
N LEU A 196 3.35 -4.46 20.11
CA LEU A 196 3.90 -3.91 18.86
C LEU A 196 5.12 -4.72 18.37
N LYS A 197 5.93 -5.28 19.26
CA LYS A 197 7.02 -6.17 18.83
C LYS A 197 6.47 -7.40 18.10
N TRP A 198 5.40 -8.01 18.64
CA TRP A 198 4.76 -9.17 18.00
C TRP A 198 4.06 -8.79 16.69
N PHE A 199 3.48 -7.60 16.61
CA PHE A 199 2.93 -7.05 15.38
C PHE A 199 3.99 -6.99 14.28
N ILE A 200 5.16 -6.42 14.59
CA ILE A 200 6.28 -6.30 13.64
C ILE A 200 6.83 -7.70 13.28
N LEU A 201 7.02 -8.58 14.28
CA LEU A 201 7.47 -9.95 14.01
C LEU A 201 6.50 -10.73 13.12
N THR A 202 5.19 -10.56 13.29
CA THR A 202 4.19 -11.20 12.42
C THR A 202 4.33 -10.73 10.98
N ILE A 203 4.55 -9.43 10.75
CA ILE A 203 4.82 -8.90 9.40
C ILE A 203 6.05 -9.57 8.81
N LEU A 204 7.18 -9.56 9.53
CA LEU A 204 8.46 -10.09 9.04
C LEU A 204 8.41 -11.59 8.76
N LEU A 205 7.82 -12.37 9.66
CA LEU A 205 7.66 -13.81 9.46
C LEU A 205 6.77 -14.11 8.26
N GLY A 206 5.72 -13.33 8.08
CA GLY A 206 4.86 -13.45 6.89
C GLY A 206 5.58 -13.06 5.59
N CYS A 207 6.45 -12.04 5.60
CA CYS A 207 7.30 -11.72 4.44
C CYS A 207 8.26 -12.86 4.11
N ILE A 208 8.88 -13.47 5.11
CA ILE A 208 9.77 -14.63 4.91
C ILE A 208 8.97 -15.81 4.32
N ALA A 209 7.83 -16.15 4.92
CA ALA A 209 6.97 -17.24 4.43
C ALA A 209 6.49 -16.99 3.00
N TYR A 210 6.09 -15.75 2.69
CA TYR A 210 5.73 -15.33 1.34
C TYR A 210 6.87 -15.53 0.35
N THR A 211 8.07 -15.04 0.68
CA THR A 211 9.25 -15.15 -0.19
C THR A 211 9.58 -16.60 -0.47
N ILE A 212 9.57 -17.45 0.56
CA ILE A 212 9.77 -18.88 0.40
C ILE A 212 8.69 -19.49 -0.51
N GLY A 213 7.43 -19.15 -0.28
CA GLY A 213 6.31 -19.67 -1.07
C GLY A 213 6.34 -19.25 -2.53
N VAL A 214 6.73 -18.00 -2.82
CA VAL A 214 6.75 -17.45 -4.19
C VAL A 214 8.03 -17.83 -4.92
N GLU A 215 9.20 -17.59 -4.32
CA GLU A 215 10.49 -17.76 -5.03
C GLU A 215 10.95 -19.20 -5.08
N LEU A 216 10.79 -19.97 -3.98
CA LEU A 216 11.31 -21.34 -3.95
C LEU A 216 10.25 -22.36 -4.41
N TYR A 217 9.01 -22.19 -4.00
CA TYR A 217 7.95 -23.15 -4.30
C TYR A 217 7.03 -22.74 -5.45
N ARG A 218 7.16 -21.53 -5.99
CA ARG A 218 6.36 -21.01 -7.10
C ARG A 218 4.84 -21.21 -6.87
N GLN A 219 4.36 -20.95 -5.64
CA GLN A 219 2.98 -21.22 -5.23
C GLN A 219 2.04 -20.06 -5.58
N PRO A 220 1.07 -20.22 -6.49
CA PRO A 220 0.11 -19.18 -6.85
C PRO A 220 -0.67 -18.64 -5.64
N LEU A 221 -1.05 -19.52 -4.72
CA LEU A 221 -1.78 -19.11 -3.52
C LEU A 221 -0.95 -18.17 -2.63
N ALA A 222 0.36 -18.41 -2.50
CA ALA A 222 1.26 -17.51 -1.78
C ALA A 222 1.28 -16.14 -2.45
N LEU A 223 1.40 -16.10 -3.79
CA LEU A 223 1.41 -14.86 -4.56
C LEU A 223 0.19 -13.99 -4.28
N TYR A 224 -1.00 -14.56 -4.22
CA TYR A 224 -2.23 -13.82 -3.95
C TYR A 224 -2.30 -13.19 -2.57
N THR A 225 -1.55 -13.70 -1.58
CA THR A 225 -1.52 -13.08 -0.25
C THR A 225 -0.84 -11.71 -0.27
N GLN A 226 0.05 -11.45 -1.21
CA GLN A 226 0.79 -10.19 -1.37
C GLN A 226 1.33 -9.67 -0.04
N TRP A 227 1.91 -10.53 0.77
CA TRP A 227 2.20 -10.25 2.18
C TRP A 227 3.14 -9.06 2.38
N TRP A 228 4.03 -8.79 1.43
CA TRP A 228 4.90 -7.62 1.45
C TRP A 228 4.14 -6.29 1.48
N LYS A 229 2.86 -6.26 1.08
CA LYS A 229 2.02 -5.06 1.25
C LYS A 229 1.79 -4.68 2.71
N SER A 230 1.99 -5.59 3.64
CA SER A 230 1.87 -5.32 5.07
C SER A 230 3.05 -4.53 5.65
N THR A 231 4.17 -4.42 4.92
CA THR A 231 5.38 -3.69 5.38
C THR A 231 5.13 -2.21 5.63
N ILE A 232 4.16 -1.62 4.96
CA ILE A 232 3.75 -0.21 5.16
C ILE A 232 3.47 0.13 6.62
N TRP A 233 2.94 -0.82 7.40
CA TRP A 233 2.67 -0.62 8.81
C TRP A 233 3.95 -0.59 9.63
N LEU A 234 4.91 -1.47 9.33
CA LEU A 234 6.22 -1.50 9.98
C LEU A 234 6.98 -0.20 9.72
N GLU A 235 7.01 0.23 8.46
CA GLU A 235 7.67 1.47 8.04
C GLU A 235 7.09 2.69 8.75
N ALA A 236 5.77 2.79 8.84
CA ALA A 236 5.13 3.88 9.54
C ALA A 236 5.46 3.88 11.04
N PHE A 237 5.51 2.71 11.68
CA PHE A 237 5.97 2.60 13.07
C PHE A 237 7.46 2.93 13.23
N ALA A 238 8.30 2.67 12.22
CA ALA A 238 9.70 3.08 12.25
C ALA A 238 9.84 4.61 12.32
N PHE A 239 9.11 5.35 11.51
CA PHE A 239 9.12 6.82 11.57
C PHE A 239 8.59 7.36 12.91
N ILE A 240 7.57 6.73 13.50
CA ILE A 240 7.12 7.10 14.85
C ILE A 240 8.23 6.82 15.88
N ALA A 241 8.91 5.67 15.80
CA ALA A 241 9.99 5.33 16.71
C ALA A 241 11.16 6.32 16.60
N ILE A 242 11.49 6.77 15.37
CA ILE A 242 12.45 7.85 15.14
C ILE A 242 11.98 9.14 15.83
N GLY A 243 10.72 9.53 15.66
CA GLY A 243 10.14 10.71 16.31
C GLY A 243 10.24 10.67 17.85
N VAL A 244 9.92 9.50 18.46
CA VAL A 244 10.10 9.30 19.92
C VAL A 244 11.57 9.41 20.34
N THR A 245 12.47 8.86 19.53
CA THR A 245 13.92 8.91 19.83
C THR A 245 14.44 10.34 19.77
N LEU A 246 14.01 11.10 18.77
CA LEU A 246 14.35 12.51 18.62
C LEU A 246 13.80 13.34 19.79
N GLU A 247 12.56 13.11 20.20
CA GLU A 247 11.98 13.79 21.37
C GLU A 247 12.79 13.53 22.65
N LYS A 248 13.16 12.27 22.90
CA LYS A 248 13.93 11.88 24.10
C LYS A 248 15.38 12.35 24.09
N GLY A 249 15.99 12.45 22.91
CA GLY A 249 17.37 12.92 22.73
C GLY A 249 17.51 14.43 22.83
N SER A 250 16.42 15.18 22.90
CA SER A 250 16.44 16.63 22.96
C SER A 250 16.78 17.12 24.37
N PRO A 251 17.89 17.89 24.55
CA PRO A 251 18.33 18.34 25.86
C PRO A 251 17.40 19.40 26.51
N SER A 252 16.55 20.03 25.74
CA SER A 252 15.51 20.96 26.24
C SER A 252 14.50 21.29 25.13
N PRO A 253 13.18 21.25 25.41
CA PRO A 253 12.16 21.65 24.44
C PRO A 253 12.34 23.08 23.93
N LYS A 254 12.93 24.00 24.72
CA LYS A 254 13.12 25.39 24.37
C LYS A 254 14.30 25.64 23.42
N MET A 255 15.37 24.86 23.53
CA MET A 255 16.57 25.02 22.68
C MET A 255 16.41 24.30 21.35
N PHE A 256 15.60 23.22 21.34
CA PHE A 256 15.31 22.43 20.16
C PHE A 256 14.43 23.14 19.13
N THR A 257 13.63 24.11 19.59
CA THR A 257 12.63 24.78 18.75
C THR A 257 13.20 25.68 17.66
N LYS A 258 14.47 26.10 17.72
CA LYS A 258 14.99 27.06 16.76
C LYS A 258 15.93 26.48 15.68
N TYR A 259 16.76 25.50 16.00
CA TYR A 259 17.77 24.98 15.07
C TYR A 259 17.57 23.51 14.66
N THR A 260 17.16 22.65 15.59
CA THR A 260 17.02 21.21 15.31
C THR A 260 15.76 20.86 14.52
N MET A 261 14.78 21.76 14.49
CA MET A 261 13.57 21.59 13.66
C MET A 261 13.75 22.08 12.24
N VAL A 262 14.65 23.05 12.02
CA VAL A 262 14.89 23.57 10.68
C VAL A 262 15.43 22.47 9.77
N VAL A 263 16.35 21.64 10.25
CA VAL A 263 16.95 20.57 9.41
C VAL A 263 15.92 19.54 8.93
N PRO A 264 15.11 18.87 9.80
CA PRO A 264 14.08 17.95 9.32
C PRO A 264 13.02 18.61 8.42
N LEU A 265 12.63 19.86 8.77
CA LEU A 265 11.67 20.60 7.94
C LEU A 265 12.25 20.96 6.57
N VAL A 266 13.53 21.36 6.50
CA VAL A 266 14.21 21.63 5.24
C VAL A 266 14.35 20.35 4.42
N ILE A 267 14.73 19.22 5.04
CA ILE A 267 14.78 17.92 4.34
C ILE A 267 13.40 17.55 3.79
N LEU A 268 12.35 17.63 4.61
CA LEU A 268 10.99 17.34 4.18
C LEU A 268 10.54 18.28 3.05
N LEU A 269 10.88 19.56 3.15
CA LEU A 269 10.60 20.53 2.11
C LEU A 269 11.34 20.21 0.81
N LEU A 270 12.65 19.93 0.89
CA LEU A 270 13.46 19.59 -0.28
C LEU A 270 12.95 18.32 -0.97
N VAL A 271 12.62 17.28 -0.21
CA VAL A 271 12.03 16.05 -0.78
C VAL A 271 10.64 16.31 -1.36
N SER A 272 9.83 17.17 -0.71
CA SER A 272 8.53 17.55 -1.25
C SER A 272 8.67 18.34 -2.56
N VAL A 273 9.60 19.29 -2.62
CA VAL A 273 9.91 20.05 -3.85
C VAL A 273 10.42 19.11 -4.93
N TYR A 274 11.32 18.19 -4.58
CA TYR A 274 11.82 17.16 -5.48
C TYR A 274 10.68 16.33 -6.11
N ARG A 275 9.76 15.82 -5.28
CA ARG A 275 8.59 15.05 -5.76
C ARG A 275 7.61 15.89 -6.58
N LEU A 276 7.46 17.17 -6.25
CA LEU A 276 6.54 18.07 -6.95
C LEU A 276 7.11 18.57 -8.29
N SER A 277 8.44 18.77 -8.36
CA SER A 277 9.08 19.37 -9.55
C SER A 277 9.23 18.40 -10.73
N GLY A 278 9.12 17.09 -10.48
CA GLY A 278 9.46 16.08 -11.50
C GLY A 278 10.93 16.14 -11.96
N TRP A 279 11.82 16.73 -11.16
CA TRP A 279 13.20 17.08 -11.55
C TRP A 279 14.04 15.89 -12.04
N PHE A 280 13.67 14.67 -11.65
CA PHE A 280 14.31 13.43 -12.11
C PHE A 280 13.39 12.53 -12.95
N GLY A 281 12.26 13.07 -13.42
CA GLY A 281 11.35 12.37 -14.31
C GLY A 281 10.66 13.35 -15.27
N ASP A 282 10.36 12.88 -16.45
CA ASP A 282 9.76 13.71 -17.53
C ASP A 282 8.34 14.22 -17.21
N LYS A 283 7.74 13.78 -16.10
CA LYS A 283 6.37 14.18 -15.71
C LYS A 283 6.32 14.54 -14.24
N PRO A 284 5.66 15.67 -13.86
CA PRO A 284 5.44 15.99 -12.45
C PRO A 284 4.58 14.90 -11.79
N GLU A 285 4.96 14.49 -10.60
CA GLU A 285 4.24 13.45 -9.83
C GLU A 285 2.81 13.90 -9.45
N TYR A 286 2.61 15.22 -9.36
CA TYR A 286 1.32 15.81 -9.02
C TYR A 286 0.85 16.74 -10.12
N MET A 287 -0.37 16.51 -10.60
CA MET A 287 -1.03 17.38 -11.55
C MET A 287 -2.19 18.10 -10.88
N LEU A 288 -2.25 19.40 -11.11
CA LEU A 288 -3.39 20.19 -10.64
C LEU A 288 -4.65 19.83 -11.44
N PRO A 289 -5.84 19.86 -10.81
CA PRO A 289 -7.10 19.43 -11.48
C PRO A 289 -7.44 20.19 -12.75
N TRP A 290 -6.83 21.35 -12.91
CA TRP A 290 -7.02 22.25 -14.09
C TRP A 290 -5.84 22.22 -15.06
N SER A 291 -4.78 21.45 -14.77
CA SER A 291 -3.68 21.29 -15.71
C SER A 291 -4.10 20.29 -16.80
N THR A 292 -4.06 20.73 -18.03
CA THR A 292 -4.20 19.85 -19.19
C THR A 292 -2.81 19.36 -19.58
N THR A 293 -2.62 18.06 -19.62
CA THR A 293 -1.41 17.48 -20.21
C THR A 293 -1.58 17.56 -21.72
N GLN A 294 -0.98 18.55 -22.35
CA GLN A 294 -0.75 18.50 -23.78
C GLN A 294 0.46 17.59 -23.99
N SER A 295 0.25 16.46 -24.61
CA SER A 295 1.32 15.55 -25.03
C SER A 295 0.91 14.96 -26.39
N ASP A 296 1.88 14.60 -27.20
CA ASP A 296 1.66 13.96 -28.50
C ASP A 296 0.76 12.72 -28.35
N GLU A 297 0.88 12.00 -27.26
CA GLU A 297 0.03 10.85 -26.93
C GLU A 297 -1.45 11.23 -26.81
N VAL A 298 -1.75 12.37 -26.16
CA VAL A 298 -3.13 12.85 -26.01
C VAL A 298 -3.68 13.28 -27.36
N ASP A 299 -2.90 14.01 -28.13
CA ASP A 299 -3.30 14.50 -29.44
C ASP A 299 -3.56 13.36 -30.44
N ILE A 300 -2.67 12.34 -30.48
CA ILE A 300 -2.86 11.11 -31.25
C ILE A 300 -4.13 10.37 -30.83
N SER A 301 -4.36 10.27 -29.53
CA SER A 301 -5.55 9.60 -29.01
C SER A 301 -6.85 10.30 -29.39
N LEU A 302 -6.87 11.63 -29.31
CA LEU A 302 -8.02 12.44 -29.71
C LEU A 302 -8.26 12.39 -31.23
N GLN A 303 -7.20 12.37 -32.03
CA GLN A 303 -7.31 12.13 -33.47
C GLN A 303 -7.89 10.74 -33.76
N ALA A 304 -7.45 9.70 -33.07
CA ALA A 304 -8.02 8.37 -33.21
C ALA A 304 -9.52 8.35 -32.87
N ASP A 305 -9.96 9.10 -31.84
CA ASP A 305 -11.38 9.23 -31.48
C ASP A 305 -12.18 9.90 -32.63
N SER A 306 -11.64 10.96 -33.23
CA SER A 306 -12.32 11.73 -34.25
C SER A 306 -12.36 11.06 -35.65
N LEU A 307 -11.30 10.32 -35.99
CA LEU A 307 -11.08 9.80 -37.36
C LEU A 307 -11.55 8.34 -37.54
N THR A 308 -11.89 7.64 -36.47
CA THR A 308 -12.19 6.20 -36.54
C THR A 308 -13.57 5.85 -35.95
N PRO A 309 -14.20 4.76 -36.43
CA PRO A 309 -15.46 4.29 -35.87
C PRO A 309 -15.33 3.92 -34.37
N ALA A 310 -16.41 4.07 -33.60
CA ALA A 310 -16.43 3.76 -32.17
C ALA A 310 -16.05 2.31 -31.84
N LYS A 311 -16.22 1.38 -32.78
CA LYS A 311 -15.86 -0.03 -32.64
C LYS A 311 -14.44 -0.37 -33.11
N ALA A 312 -13.65 0.62 -33.52
CA ALA A 312 -12.28 0.39 -33.95
C ALA A 312 -11.43 -0.19 -32.80
N VAL A 313 -10.57 -1.14 -33.14
CA VAL A 313 -9.63 -1.78 -32.22
C VAL A 313 -8.23 -1.41 -32.64
N PHE A 314 -7.43 -0.96 -31.71
CA PHE A 314 -6.07 -0.48 -31.96
C PHE A 314 -5.01 -1.39 -31.33
N ILE A 315 -3.86 -1.47 -31.98
CA ILE A 315 -2.60 -1.93 -31.40
C ILE A 315 -1.78 -0.68 -31.17
N VAL A 316 -1.34 -0.47 -29.93
CA VAL A 316 -0.52 0.67 -29.53
C VAL A 316 0.71 0.18 -28.76
N PRO A 317 1.78 0.98 -28.67
CA PRO A 317 2.92 0.66 -27.83
C PRO A 317 2.52 0.33 -26.38
N ILE A 318 3.26 -0.57 -25.75
CA ILE A 318 2.99 -1.09 -24.39
C ILE A 318 2.89 0.02 -23.34
N ASP A 319 3.70 1.04 -23.46
CA ASP A 319 3.79 2.20 -22.57
C ASP A 319 2.73 3.28 -22.83
N PHE A 320 2.00 3.19 -23.94
CA PHE A 320 0.93 4.14 -24.29
C PHE A 320 -0.35 3.89 -23.48
N THR A 321 -0.24 3.99 -22.16
CA THR A 321 -1.30 3.62 -21.22
C THR A 321 -2.49 4.59 -21.20
N SER A 322 -2.32 5.81 -21.70
CA SER A 322 -3.35 6.86 -21.76
C SER A 322 -4.28 6.76 -22.98
N PHE A 323 -3.90 6.00 -24.02
CA PHE A 323 -4.62 5.93 -25.30
C PHE A 323 -6.11 5.63 -25.15
N ARG A 324 -6.45 4.56 -24.42
CA ARG A 324 -7.84 4.14 -24.23
C ARG A 324 -8.72 5.21 -23.57
N TRP A 325 -8.12 5.98 -22.66
CA TRP A 325 -8.84 7.03 -21.93
C TRP A 325 -9.26 8.18 -22.84
N TYR A 326 -8.35 8.65 -23.70
CA TYR A 326 -8.60 9.79 -24.58
C TYR A 326 -9.26 9.39 -25.90
N SER A 327 -8.88 8.27 -26.49
CA SER A 327 -9.45 7.81 -27.77
C SER A 327 -10.83 7.20 -27.63
N LYS A 328 -11.21 6.73 -26.42
CA LYS A 328 -12.44 5.94 -26.18
C LYS A 328 -12.58 4.74 -27.14
N ARG A 329 -11.46 4.20 -27.61
CA ARG A 329 -11.38 3.06 -28.52
C ARG A 329 -10.87 1.84 -27.79
N SER A 330 -11.23 0.67 -28.29
CA SER A 330 -10.74 -0.61 -27.75
C SER A 330 -9.30 -0.84 -28.14
N LEU A 331 -8.54 -1.45 -27.24
CA LEU A 331 -7.22 -1.98 -27.53
C LEU A 331 -7.33 -3.48 -27.77
N TYR A 332 -6.55 -4.01 -28.71
CA TYR A 332 -6.39 -5.45 -28.93
C TYR A 332 -5.81 -6.11 -27.68
N VAL A 333 -4.84 -5.46 -27.07
CA VAL A 333 -4.30 -5.82 -25.74
C VAL A 333 -4.03 -4.54 -24.95
N ASP A 334 -4.47 -4.51 -23.70
CA ASP A 334 -4.16 -3.43 -22.77
C ASP A 334 -3.14 -3.97 -21.78
N TYR A 335 -1.92 -3.45 -21.82
CA TYR A 335 -0.85 -3.93 -20.95
C TYR A 335 -1.13 -3.65 -19.48
N LYS A 336 -1.83 -2.58 -19.15
CA LYS A 336 -2.11 -2.17 -17.78
C LYS A 336 -3.35 -2.84 -17.19
N ALA A 337 -4.36 -3.09 -18.00
CA ALA A 337 -5.62 -3.70 -17.55
C ALA A 337 -5.55 -5.23 -17.67
N LEU A 338 -4.99 -5.86 -16.64
CA LEU A 338 -4.88 -7.30 -16.52
C LEU A 338 -5.92 -7.83 -15.55
N PHE A 339 -6.73 -8.78 -15.99
CA PHE A 339 -7.63 -9.55 -15.14
C PHE A 339 -6.92 -10.81 -14.63
N HIS A 340 -6.94 -11.02 -13.33
CA HIS A 340 -6.29 -12.18 -12.68
C HIS A 340 -7.09 -13.49 -12.79
N GLN A 341 -8.04 -13.57 -13.74
CA GLN A 341 -8.72 -14.82 -14.06
C GLN A 341 -7.88 -15.58 -15.09
N GLU A 342 -7.75 -16.88 -14.89
CA GLU A 342 -6.91 -17.79 -15.67
C GLU A 342 -7.09 -17.63 -17.18
N GLN A 343 -8.32 -17.75 -17.65
CA GLN A 343 -8.62 -17.67 -19.08
C GLN A 343 -8.19 -16.36 -19.72
N PHE A 344 -8.47 -15.22 -19.03
CA PHE A 344 -8.09 -13.91 -19.51
C PHE A 344 -6.58 -13.68 -19.43
N LEU A 345 -5.91 -14.21 -18.41
CA LEU A 345 -4.46 -14.09 -18.26
C LEU A 345 -3.73 -14.77 -19.41
N LYS A 346 -4.14 -16.00 -19.74
CA LYS A 346 -3.56 -16.75 -20.84
C LYS A 346 -3.81 -16.09 -22.19
N GLU A 347 -5.04 -15.67 -22.45
CA GLU A 347 -5.40 -14.97 -23.68
C GLU A 347 -4.65 -13.64 -23.81
N TRP A 348 -4.52 -12.89 -22.70
CA TRP A 348 -3.75 -11.66 -22.66
C TRP A 348 -2.28 -11.89 -23.02
N TYR A 349 -1.67 -12.92 -22.43
CA TYR A 349 -0.28 -13.25 -22.69
C TYR A 349 -0.06 -13.69 -24.15
N GLN A 350 -0.92 -14.54 -24.68
CA GLN A 350 -0.88 -14.91 -26.10
C GLN A 350 -1.00 -13.72 -27.05
N ARG A 351 -1.84 -12.74 -26.70
CA ARG A 351 -1.95 -11.51 -27.51
C ARG A 351 -0.67 -10.69 -27.47
N ILE A 352 0.00 -10.63 -26.31
CA ILE A 352 1.30 -9.96 -26.16
C ILE A 352 2.36 -10.67 -27.01
N GLU A 353 2.46 -11.99 -26.91
CA GLU A 353 3.40 -12.77 -27.72
C GLU A 353 3.18 -12.57 -29.23
N ASN A 354 1.93 -12.60 -29.68
CA ASN A 354 1.59 -12.41 -31.08
C ASN A 354 1.97 -11.04 -31.64
N ILE A 355 1.97 -10.01 -30.81
CA ILE A 355 2.27 -8.64 -31.26
C ILE A 355 3.75 -8.31 -31.13
N TYR A 356 4.38 -8.72 -30.04
CA TYR A 356 5.70 -8.26 -29.68
C TYR A 356 6.79 -9.32 -29.88
N ALA A 357 6.40 -10.53 -30.33
CA ALA A 357 7.33 -11.66 -30.59
C ALA A 357 8.30 -11.91 -29.42
N TYR A 358 7.75 -11.88 -28.21
CA TYR A 358 8.51 -12.23 -27.00
C TYR A 358 8.73 -13.73 -26.88
#